data_c1d2a923c0c15fade46b7163f7f002c0
#
_entry.id   c1d2a923c0c15fade46b7163f7f002c0
#
_cell.length_a   1.000
_cell.length_b   1.000
_cell.length_c   1.000
_cell.angle_alpha   90.00
_cell.angle_beta   90.00
_cell.angle_gamma   90.00
#
_symmetry.space_group_name_H-M   'P 1'
#
loop_
_entity.id
_entity.type
_entity.pdbx_description
1 polymer ?
#
loop_
_entity_poly.entity_id
_entity_poly.type
_entity_poly.pdbx_seq_one_letter_code
_entity_poly.pdbx_strand_id
1 'polypeptide(L)'
;IVFESDRGGSQQLYLMGAGGGEGKRISFGQGSYSQPSWSPRGDLIAFTRQGGGAFSIGVMRPDGSGERILTEGFHNEAPNWAPNGQYIMFFRDPGGQSGGKLYMVDITGRVEVPVPTPAFASDPTWSPLLTAAR
;
A
#
# COMPACT_ATOMS: atom_id res chain seq x y z
N ILE A 1 -11.52 10.92 1.62
CA ILE A 1 -11.43 9.56 2.19
C ILE A 1 -11.23 8.58 1.06
N VAL A 2 -10.24 7.69 1.16
CA VAL A 2 -10.09 6.54 0.28
C VAL A 2 -10.53 5.27 1.01
N PHE A 3 -11.19 4.38 0.31
CA PHE A 3 -11.68 3.13 0.89
C PHE A 3 -11.81 2.04 -0.18
N GLU A 4 -11.91 0.80 0.25
CA GLU A 4 -12.15 -0.34 -0.63
C GLU A 4 -13.62 -0.78 -0.57
N SER A 5 -14.14 -1.28 -1.69
CA SER A 5 -15.52 -1.77 -1.77
C SER A 5 -15.68 -2.74 -2.94
N ASP A 6 -16.50 -3.74 -2.75
CA ASP A 6 -16.90 -4.72 -3.78
C ASP A 6 -18.21 -4.36 -4.50
N ARG A 7 -18.73 -3.15 -4.27
CA ARG A 7 -20.03 -2.69 -4.82
C ARG A 7 -20.14 -2.80 -6.33
N GLY A 8 -19.04 -2.83 -7.05
CA GLY A 8 -18.98 -2.99 -8.51
C GLY A 8 -18.74 -4.44 -8.97
N GLY A 9 -18.81 -5.44 -8.07
CA GLY A 9 -18.63 -6.86 -8.38
C GLY A 9 -17.24 -7.41 -8.05
N SER A 10 -16.24 -6.57 -7.89
CA SER A 10 -14.90 -6.93 -7.39
C SER A 10 -14.40 -5.84 -6.47
N GLN A 11 -13.46 -6.20 -5.59
CA GLN A 11 -12.90 -5.25 -4.64
C GLN A 11 -12.02 -4.23 -5.33
N GLN A 12 -12.41 -2.96 -5.20
CA GLN A 12 -11.76 -1.83 -5.87
C GLN A 12 -11.63 -0.65 -4.92
N LEU A 13 -10.80 0.33 -5.30
CA LEU A 13 -10.62 1.55 -4.53
C LEU A 13 -11.59 2.64 -4.98
N TYR A 14 -12.13 3.34 -4.00
CA TYR A 14 -13.08 4.45 -4.15
C TYR A 14 -12.60 5.65 -3.36
N LEU A 15 -12.92 6.82 -3.87
CA LEU A 15 -12.62 8.11 -3.24
C LEU A 15 -13.92 8.86 -2.99
N MET A 16 -14.06 9.44 -1.79
CA MET A 16 -15.18 10.32 -1.45
C MET A 16 -14.69 11.53 -0.65
N GLY A 17 -15.52 12.58 -0.59
CA GLY A 17 -15.26 13.73 0.26
C GLY A 17 -15.30 13.38 1.76
N ALA A 18 -14.65 14.19 2.59
CA ALA A 18 -14.62 13.97 4.05
C ALA A 18 -16.00 14.09 4.71
N GLY A 19 -16.93 14.81 4.09
CA GLY A 19 -18.33 14.92 4.52
C GLY A 19 -19.22 13.72 4.17
N GLY A 20 -18.64 12.68 3.54
CA GLY A 20 -19.39 11.52 3.05
C GLY A 20 -19.89 11.72 1.62
N GLY A 21 -20.86 10.92 1.22
CA GLY A 21 -21.43 10.91 -0.12
C GLY A 21 -21.12 9.66 -0.91
N GLU A 22 -21.43 9.68 -2.19
CA GLU A 22 -21.10 8.58 -3.10
C GLU A 22 -19.61 8.52 -3.37
N GLY A 23 -19.04 7.32 -3.29
CA GLY A 23 -17.65 7.08 -3.64
C GLY A 23 -17.47 6.96 -5.15
N LYS A 24 -16.47 7.63 -5.69
CA LYS A 24 -16.02 7.47 -7.08
C LYS A 24 -14.92 6.42 -7.15
N ARG A 25 -15.10 5.40 -7.99
CA ARG A 25 -14.05 4.40 -8.24
C ARG A 25 -12.82 5.04 -8.87
N ILE A 26 -11.63 4.65 -8.39
CA ILE A 26 -10.33 5.15 -8.88
C ILE A 26 -9.37 4.05 -9.36
N SER A 27 -9.68 2.77 -9.13
CA SER A 27 -8.86 1.64 -9.62
C SER A 27 -9.55 0.91 -10.77
N PHE A 28 -8.84 0.73 -11.88
CA PHE A 28 -9.39 0.16 -13.13
C PHE A 28 -8.47 -0.86 -13.80
N GLY A 29 -7.33 -1.18 -13.19
CA GLY A 29 -6.40 -2.17 -13.69
C GLY A 29 -6.90 -3.61 -13.52
N GLN A 30 -6.08 -4.56 -13.92
CA GLN A 30 -6.36 -5.99 -13.78
C GLN A 30 -6.35 -6.43 -12.33
N GLY A 31 -7.35 -7.20 -11.92
CA GLY A 31 -7.44 -7.80 -10.59
C GLY A 31 -8.23 -6.98 -9.58
N SER A 32 -7.98 -7.23 -8.32
CA SER A 32 -8.63 -6.59 -7.18
C SER A 32 -7.67 -5.67 -6.45
N TYR A 33 -8.21 -4.63 -5.82
CA TYR A 33 -7.45 -3.62 -5.09
C TYR A 33 -7.98 -3.52 -3.66
N SER A 34 -7.07 -3.46 -2.69
CA SER A 34 -7.40 -3.42 -1.27
C SER A 34 -6.38 -2.62 -0.46
N GLN A 35 -6.66 -2.46 0.82
CA GLN A 35 -5.75 -1.86 1.81
C GLN A 35 -5.19 -0.49 1.37
N PRO A 36 -6.04 0.47 0.95
CA PRO A 36 -5.55 1.77 0.53
C PRO A 36 -4.97 2.57 1.69
N SER A 37 -3.89 3.29 1.42
CA SER A 37 -3.23 4.15 2.40
C SER A 37 -2.78 5.45 1.75
N TRP A 38 -3.24 6.58 2.31
CA TRP A 38 -2.83 7.91 1.85
C TRP A 38 -1.38 8.21 2.17
N SER A 39 -0.65 8.73 1.19
CA SER A 39 0.63 9.40 1.45
C SER A 39 0.41 10.59 2.39
N PRO A 40 1.31 10.83 3.37
CA PRO A 40 1.25 12.00 4.22
C PRO A 40 1.38 13.33 3.46
N ARG A 41 1.85 13.28 2.21
CA ARG A 41 1.90 14.42 1.28
C ARG A 41 0.58 14.66 0.56
N GLY A 42 -0.36 13.71 0.57
CA GLY A 42 -1.62 13.78 -0.14
C GLY A 42 -1.53 13.60 -1.66
N ASP A 43 -0.38 13.26 -2.20
CA ASP A 43 -0.10 13.14 -3.63
C ASP A 43 -0.30 11.75 -4.21
N LEU A 44 -0.18 10.72 -3.36
CA LEU A 44 -0.29 9.32 -3.75
C LEU A 44 -1.16 8.52 -2.79
N ILE A 45 -1.73 7.44 -3.31
CA ILE A 45 -2.39 6.39 -2.54
C ILE A 45 -1.63 5.10 -2.79
N ALA A 46 -1.17 4.46 -1.72
CA ALA A 46 -0.61 3.11 -1.77
C ALA A 46 -1.73 2.09 -1.63
N PHE A 47 -1.56 0.93 -2.21
CA PHE A 47 -2.55 -0.14 -2.20
C PHE A 47 -1.91 -1.52 -2.34
N THR A 48 -2.66 -2.55 -1.99
CA THR A 48 -2.38 -3.94 -2.36
C THR A 48 -3.21 -4.28 -3.58
N ARG A 49 -2.57 -4.82 -4.63
CA ARG A 49 -3.26 -5.35 -5.81
C ARG A 49 -3.09 -6.87 -5.88
N GLN A 50 -4.21 -7.57 -5.99
CA GLN A 50 -4.23 -9.01 -6.25
C GLN A 50 -4.54 -9.24 -7.74
N GLY A 51 -3.62 -9.83 -8.45
CA GLY A 51 -3.78 -10.16 -9.87
C GLY A 51 -2.68 -11.09 -10.35
N GLY A 52 -2.99 -11.92 -11.36
CA GLY A 52 -2.02 -12.88 -11.91
C GLY A 52 -1.49 -13.90 -10.90
N GLY A 53 -2.23 -14.19 -9.82
CA GLY A 53 -1.79 -15.10 -8.76
C GLY A 53 -0.83 -14.49 -7.73
N ALA A 54 -0.63 -13.17 -7.75
CA ALA A 54 0.27 -12.47 -6.85
C ALA A 54 -0.43 -11.31 -6.14
N PHE A 55 0.10 -10.94 -4.97
CA PHE A 55 -0.24 -9.73 -4.23
C PHE A 55 0.94 -8.76 -4.32
N SER A 56 0.68 -7.56 -4.77
CA SER A 56 1.73 -6.57 -5.03
C SER A 56 1.38 -5.22 -4.41
N ILE A 57 2.40 -4.51 -3.93
CA ILE A 57 2.26 -3.13 -3.49
C ILE A 57 2.37 -2.20 -4.69
N GLY A 58 1.44 -1.29 -4.82
CA GLY A 58 1.46 -0.25 -5.84
C GLY A 58 1.10 1.12 -5.28
N VAL A 59 1.26 2.12 -6.11
CA VAL A 59 0.83 3.50 -5.86
C VAL A 59 0.10 4.06 -7.06
N MET A 60 -0.82 4.99 -6.82
CA MET A 60 -1.51 5.78 -7.84
C MET A 60 -1.78 7.20 -7.33
N ARG A 61 -2.05 8.12 -8.25
CA ARG A 61 -2.58 9.43 -7.86
C ARG A 61 -4.03 9.33 -7.35
N PRO A 62 -4.52 10.30 -6.59
CA PRO A 62 -5.89 10.27 -6.07
C PRO A 62 -7.00 10.17 -7.14
N ASP A 63 -6.73 10.58 -8.37
CA ASP A 63 -7.65 10.42 -9.50
C ASP A 63 -7.56 9.03 -10.18
N GLY A 64 -6.68 8.15 -9.69
CA GLY A 64 -6.43 6.82 -10.23
C GLY A 64 -5.38 6.76 -11.34
N SER A 65 -4.87 7.91 -11.77
CA SER A 65 -3.83 7.96 -12.81
C SER A 65 -2.45 7.60 -12.28
N GLY A 66 -1.52 7.27 -13.17
CA GLY A 66 -0.13 7.03 -12.83
C GLY A 66 0.09 5.80 -11.97
N GLU A 67 -0.77 4.79 -12.09
CA GLU A 67 -0.59 3.53 -11.36
C GLU A 67 0.76 2.90 -11.67
N ARG A 68 1.47 2.51 -10.61
CA ARG A 68 2.74 1.79 -10.70
C ARG A 68 2.78 0.70 -9.64
N ILE A 69 3.23 -0.49 -10.02
CA ILE A 69 3.56 -1.55 -9.08
C ILE A 69 5.01 -1.36 -8.62
N LEU A 70 5.23 -1.41 -7.33
CA LEU A 70 6.52 -1.14 -6.71
C LEU A 70 7.28 -2.40 -6.30
N THR A 71 6.57 -3.54 -6.12
CA THR A 71 7.17 -4.77 -5.61
C THR A 71 7.07 -5.90 -6.61
N GLU A 72 8.04 -6.81 -6.54
CA GLU A 72 8.03 -8.10 -7.20
C GLU A 72 7.76 -9.22 -6.18
N GLY A 73 7.49 -10.42 -6.67
CA GLY A 73 7.29 -11.60 -5.83
C GLY A 73 5.82 -11.92 -5.59
N PHE A 74 5.59 -12.99 -4.84
CA PHE A 74 4.30 -13.66 -4.77
C PHE A 74 3.30 -12.97 -3.84
N HIS A 75 3.73 -12.56 -2.64
CA HIS A 75 2.81 -12.10 -1.61
C HIS A 75 3.35 -10.89 -0.85
N ASN A 76 2.92 -9.71 -1.28
CA ASN A 76 3.26 -8.43 -0.66
C ASN A 76 1.99 -7.66 -0.37
N GLU A 77 1.73 -7.27 0.88
CA GLU A 77 0.51 -6.58 1.26
C GLU A 77 0.67 -5.63 2.45
N ALA A 78 -0.40 -4.95 2.79
CA ALA A 78 -0.51 -4.01 3.91
C ALA A 78 0.49 -2.85 3.86
N PRO A 79 0.42 -1.99 2.83
CA PRO A 79 1.32 -0.85 2.71
C PRO A 79 1.07 0.19 3.80
N ASN A 80 2.15 0.70 4.38
CA ASN A 80 2.10 1.78 5.36
C ASN A 80 3.19 2.82 5.06
N TRP A 81 2.81 4.07 4.93
CA TRP A 81 3.70 5.15 4.55
C TRP A 81 4.65 5.57 5.66
N ALA A 82 5.92 5.77 5.31
CA ALA A 82 6.83 6.55 6.12
C ALA A 82 6.35 8.01 6.20
N PRO A 83 6.55 8.72 7.32
CA PRO A 83 6.00 10.05 7.51
C PRO A 83 6.60 11.12 6.57
N ASN A 84 7.73 10.85 5.92
CA ASN A 84 8.30 11.71 4.88
C ASN A 84 7.68 11.48 3.48
N GLY A 85 6.82 10.47 3.32
CA GLY A 85 6.19 10.13 2.04
C GLY A 85 7.12 9.56 0.98
N GLN A 86 8.30 9.05 1.35
CA GLN A 86 9.32 8.54 0.42
C GLN A 86 9.44 7.03 0.41
N TYR A 87 9.00 6.37 1.48
CA TYR A 87 9.07 4.93 1.65
C TYR A 87 7.74 4.37 2.07
N ILE A 88 7.51 3.12 1.67
CA ILE A 88 6.35 2.33 2.08
C ILE A 88 6.87 1.05 2.72
N MET A 89 6.46 0.80 3.97
CA MET A 89 6.71 -0.47 4.64
C MET A 89 5.56 -1.42 4.32
N PHE A 90 5.85 -2.68 4.14
CA PHE A 90 4.87 -3.69 3.81
C PHE A 90 5.28 -5.06 4.37
N PHE A 91 4.32 -5.95 4.40
CA PHE A 91 4.50 -7.35 4.74
C PHE A 91 4.81 -8.15 3.47
N ARG A 92 5.78 -9.07 3.57
CA ARG A 92 6.05 -10.06 2.53
C ARG A 92 6.04 -11.47 3.12
N ASP A 93 5.27 -12.34 2.52
CA ASP A 93 5.37 -13.77 2.75
C ASP A 93 6.11 -14.41 1.57
N PRO A 94 7.35 -14.90 1.76
CA PRO A 94 8.10 -15.56 0.70
C PRO A 94 7.60 -16.98 0.39
N GLY A 95 6.62 -17.47 1.16
CA GLY A 95 6.11 -18.82 1.07
C GLY A 95 6.93 -19.84 1.87
N GLY A 96 6.45 -21.07 1.91
CA GLY A 96 7.07 -22.14 2.70
C GLY A 96 6.91 -21.93 4.21
N GLN A 97 7.92 -22.35 4.96
CA GLN A 97 7.91 -22.25 6.44
C GLN A 97 8.65 -21.01 6.97
N SER A 98 9.10 -20.15 6.08
CA SER A 98 9.90 -18.97 6.46
C SER A 98 9.10 -17.89 7.17
N GLY A 99 7.77 -17.91 7.01
CA GLY A 99 6.87 -16.90 7.58
C GLY A 99 7.05 -15.49 7.02
N GLY A 100 6.11 -14.63 7.37
CA GLY A 100 6.10 -13.25 6.87
C GLY A 100 7.10 -12.35 7.55
N LYS A 101 7.62 -11.39 6.80
CA LYS A 101 8.60 -10.39 7.26
C LYS A 101 8.27 -9.01 6.71
N LEU A 102 8.86 -8.00 7.33
CA LEU A 102 8.69 -6.61 6.90
C LEU A 102 9.78 -6.20 5.92
N TYR A 103 9.36 -5.42 4.95
CA TYR A 103 10.23 -4.78 3.95
C TYR A 103 9.82 -3.33 3.77
N MET A 104 10.73 -2.52 3.28
CA MET A 104 10.45 -1.17 2.78
C MET A 104 10.81 -1.07 1.31
N VAL A 105 10.03 -0.29 0.58
CA VAL A 105 10.34 0.08 -0.80
C VAL A 105 10.19 1.60 -0.95
N ASP A 106 11.07 2.22 -1.72
CA ASP A 106 10.93 3.64 -2.07
C ASP A 106 9.80 3.86 -3.10
N ILE A 107 9.33 5.08 -3.22
CA ILE A 107 8.22 5.41 -4.14
C ILE A 107 8.56 5.21 -5.63
N THR A 108 9.81 4.99 -5.98
CA THR A 108 10.24 4.64 -7.34
C THR A 108 10.20 3.15 -7.62
N GLY A 109 10.14 2.32 -6.57
CA GLY A 109 10.22 0.86 -6.67
C GLY A 109 11.63 0.33 -6.94
N ARG A 110 12.66 1.18 -6.91
CA ARG A 110 14.04 0.81 -7.24
C ARG A 110 14.87 0.39 -6.03
N VAL A 111 14.52 0.89 -4.87
CA VAL A 111 15.23 0.60 -3.62
C VAL A 111 14.31 -0.17 -2.71
N GLU A 112 14.63 -1.41 -2.45
CA GLU A 112 13.90 -2.29 -1.54
C GLU A 112 14.86 -2.84 -0.50
N VAL A 113 14.49 -2.76 0.78
CA VAL A 113 15.32 -3.26 1.88
C VAL A 113 14.48 -4.02 2.90
N PRO A 114 15.01 -5.11 3.48
CA PRO A 114 14.34 -5.80 4.58
C PRO A 114 14.39 -4.94 5.84
N VAL A 115 13.31 -5.01 6.63
CA VAL A 115 13.27 -4.45 7.99
C VAL A 115 13.54 -5.60 8.96
N PRO A 116 14.69 -5.62 9.66
CA PRO A 116 15.04 -6.73 10.54
C PRO A 116 14.03 -6.88 11.67
N THR A 117 13.50 -8.08 11.82
CA THR A 117 12.64 -8.48 12.94
C THR A 117 13.14 -9.82 13.50
N PRO A 118 13.11 -10.02 14.83
CA PRO A 118 13.63 -11.26 15.41
C PRO A 118 12.79 -12.50 15.10
N ALA A 119 11.52 -12.30 14.71
CA ALA A 119 10.57 -13.36 14.37
C ALA A 119 9.70 -12.91 13.19
N PHE A 120 8.62 -13.65 12.93
CA PHE A 120 7.62 -13.25 11.94
C PHE A 120 6.98 -11.93 12.34
N ALA A 121 6.68 -11.10 11.35
CA ALA A 121 6.09 -9.79 11.58
C ALA A 121 5.13 -9.42 10.44
N SER A 122 4.04 -8.73 10.81
CA SER A 122 3.03 -8.20 9.90
C SER A 122 2.52 -6.85 10.42
N ASP A 123 1.68 -6.21 9.64
CA ASP A 123 0.90 -5.02 10.01
C ASP A 123 1.75 -3.89 10.62
N PRO A 124 2.80 -3.45 9.91
CA PRO A 124 3.67 -2.40 10.41
C PRO A 124 2.96 -1.04 10.40
N THR A 125 3.37 -0.17 11.31
CA THR A 125 3.00 1.23 11.26
C THR A 125 4.19 2.11 11.61
N TRP A 126 4.32 3.23 10.91
CA TRP A 126 5.33 4.24 11.19
C TRP A 126 4.85 5.19 12.29
N SER A 127 5.76 5.61 13.14
CA SER A 127 5.51 6.76 14.00
C SER A 127 5.49 8.04 13.17
N PRO A 128 4.77 9.10 13.61
CA PRO A 128 4.94 10.41 13.00
C PRO A 128 6.38 10.90 13.15
N LEU A 129 6.75 11.91 12.36
CA LEU A 129 8.03 12.58 12.53
C LEU A 129 8.13 13.12 13.97
N LEU A 130 9.22 12.78 14.65
CA LEU A 130 9.49 13.35 15.96
C LEU A 130 9.85 14.83 15.77
N THR A 131 9.14 15.70 16.45
CA THR A 131 9.57 17.09 16.57
C THR A 131 10.89 17.10 17.33
N ALA A 132 11.91 17.76 16.79
CA ALA A 132 13.16 17.93 17.52
C ALA A 132 12.82 18.55 18.89
N ALA A 133 13.36 17.96 19.95
CA ALA A 133 13.26 18.54 21.29
C ALA A 133 13.88 19.94 21.21
N ARG A 134 13.12 20.94 21.59
CA ARG A 134 13.61 22.33 21.65
C ARG A 134 14.51 22.51 22.84
#